data_2c2fa52aaa8d2f55eb1322f0719a91cb
#
_entry.id   2c2fa52aaa8d2f55eb1322f0719a91cb
#
_cell.length_a   1.000
_cell.length_b   1.000
_cell.length_c   1.000
_cell.angle_alpha   90.00
_cell.angle_beta   90.00
_cell.angle_gamma   90.00
#
_symmetry.space_group_name_H-M   'P 1'
#
loop_
_entity.id
_entity.type
_entity.pdbx_description
1 polymer ?
#
loop_
_entity_poly.entity_id
_entity_poly.type
_entity_poly.pdbx_seq_one_letter_code
_entity_poly.pdbx_strand_id
1 'polypeptide(L)'
;MGYLLECGAQVCGGYFADPPYKVVPDLWNVGFPIGEITETGEITISKLPQAGGLVSRETVSEQLIYEIHDPSAYCTPDVTADFSGIILEEKDGAVYVKGASGKAKNGKYKVSIAYKDGFIGEGEISYTGSGAMERARLAIEIIKKRLEPWTDRIQEVKYDIIGIDSLHGDITKASTSAPAECRVRVAVRSQDSFTAGMAGKEVEALYTNGPAGGGGARQYVKEVIAVASIFVPEEDIKEEMIVYGEAKGDRQ
;
A
#
# COMPACT_ATOMS: atom_id res chain seq x y z
N MET A 1 -18.13 -12.07 -2.56
CA MET A 1 -17.30 -12.56 -3.68
C MET A 1 -16.34 -11.46 -4.18
N GLY A 2 -16.82 -10.37 -4.77
CA GLY A 2 -15.94 -9.33 -5.34
C GLY A 2 -14.82 -8.87 -4.41
N TYR A 3 -15.15 -8.56 -3.17
CA TYR A 3 -14.18 -8.15 -2.15
C TYR A 3 -13.08 -9.20 -1.88
N LEU A 4 -13.40 -10.49 -1.91
CA LEU A 4 -12.43 -11.56 -1.70
C LEU A 4 -11.43 -11.72 -2.86
N LEU A 5 -11.80 -11.22 -4.06
CA LEU A 5 -11.01 -11.38 -5.28
C LEU A 5 -10.29 -10.10 -5.72
N GLU A 6 -10.61 -8.94 -5.12
CA GLU A 6 -10.16 -7.63 -5.62
C GLU A 6 -8.65 -7.40 -5.52
N CYS A 7 -7.99 -7.94 -4.49
CA CYS A 7 -6.54 -7.79 -4.28
C CYS A 7 -5.72 -8.89 -4.96
N GLY A 8 -6.25 -9.54 -6.00
CA GLY A 8 -5.55 -10.52 -6.80
C GLY A 8 -5.02 -11.69 -5.96
N ALA A 9 -3.71 -11.89 -5.95
CA ALA A 9 -3.07 -13.01 -5.28
C ALA A 9 -3.03 -12.92 -3.74
N GLN A 10 -3.50 -11.84 -3.12
CA GLN A 10 -3.43 -11.67 -1.67
C GLN A 10 -4.15 -12.79 -0.93
N VAL A 11 -5.36 -13.14 -1.32
CA VAL A 11 -6.11 -14.25 -0.73
C VAL A 11 -5.46 -15.62 -0.97
N CYS A 12 -4.55 -15.72 -1.93
CA CYS A 12 -3.68 -16.86 -2.17
C CYS A 12 -2.34 -16.79 -1.41
N GLY A 13 -2.23 -15.95 -0.38
CA GLY A 13 -1.05 -15.83 0.46
C GLY A 13 0.00 -14.83 -0.03
N GLY A 14 -0.33 -13.98 -1.00
CA GLY A 14 0.61 -13.00 -1.57
C GLY A 14 1.14 -11.97 -0.57
N TYR A 15 0.43 -11.66 0.48
CA TYR A 15 0.83 -10.76 1.56
C TYR A 15 1.02 -11.49 2.90
N PHE A 16 0.49 -12.70 3.01
CA PHE A 16 0.46 -13.51 4.23
C PHE A 16 1.83 -14.08 4.62
N ALA A 17 2.73 -14.30 3.66
CA ALA A 17 4.03 -14.90 3.92
C ALA A 17 4.89 -14.07 4.88
N ASP A 18 5.30 -14.68 5.99
CA ASP A 18 6.13 -14.06 7.03
C ASP A 18 7.18 -15.08 7.54
N PRO A 19 8.22 -15.38 6.75
CA PRO A 19 9.24 -16.33 7.16
C PRO A 19 10.01 -15.85 8.39
N PRO A 20 10.35 -16.76 9.36
CA PRO A 20 10.16 -18.22 9.27
C PRO A 20 8.80 -18.69 9.81
N TYR A 21 7.90 -17.81 10.20
CA TYR A 21 6.67 -18.14 10.95
C TYR A 21 5.51 -18.58 10.06
N LYS A 22 5.39 -17.95 8.88
CA LYS A 22 4.33 -18.24 7.91
C LYS A 22 4.95 -18.49 6.55
N VAL A 23 4.84 -19.72 6.08
CA VAL A 23 5.40 -20.15 4.80
C VAL A 23 4.29 -20.28 3.77
N VAL A 24 4.48 -19.64 2.62
CA VAL A 24 3.61 -19.77 1.46
C VAL A 24 4.41 -20.47 0.35
N PRO A 25 3.96 -21.66 -0.13
CA PRO A 25 4.68 -22.41 -1.16
C PRO A 25 4.77 -21.64 -2.47
N ASP A 26 5.91 -21.73 -3.15
CA ASP A 26 6.13 -21.21 -4.51
C ASP A 26 5.56 -19.80 -4.73
N LEU A 27 5.83 -18.87 -3.79
CA LEU A 27 5.30 -17.51 -3.83
C LEU A 27 5.65 -16.74 -5.12
N TRP A 28 6.76 -17.10 -5.77
CA TRP A 28 7.17 -16.57 -7.07
C TRP A 28 6.21 -16.95 -8.21
N ASN A 29 5.42 -18.03 -8.03
CA ASN A 29 4.43 -18.53 -8.98
C ASN A 29 3.00 -18.42 -8.41
N VAL A 30 2.78 -17.52 -7.45
CA VAL A 30 1.45 -17.32 -6.89
C VAL A 30 0.48 -16.87 -7.98
N GLY A 31 -0.67 -17.56 -8.07
CA GLY A 31 -1.71 -17.26 -9.04
C GLY A 31 -2.86 -16.46 -8.43
N PHE A 32 -3.76 -15.99 -9.31
CA PHE A 32 -5.01 -15.39 -8.86
C PHE A 32 -5.96 -16.43 -8.28
N PRO A 33 -6.82 -16.05 -7.33
CA PRO A 33 -7.85 -16.92 -6.78
C PRO A 33 -8.92 -17.26 -7.82
N ILE A 34 -9.57 -18.40 -7.61
CA ILE A 34 -10.80 -18.80 -8.27
C ILE A 34 -11.91 -18.67 -7.24
N GLY A 35 -12.94 -17.89 -7.57
CA GLY A 35 -14.14 -17.76 -6.76
C GLY A 35 -15.35 -18.39 -7.45
N GLU A 36 -16.00 -19.33 -6.80
CA GLU A 36 -17.25 -19.94 -7.25
C GLU A 36 -18.38 -19.51 -6.33
N ILE A 37 -19.52 -19.17 -6.90
CA ILE A 37 -20.73 -18.84 -6.17
C ILE A 37 -21.90 -19.73 -6.64
N THR A 38 -22.58 -20.34 -5.69
CA THR A 38 -23.77 -21.13 -5.97
C THR A 38 -25.00 -20.25 -6.14
N GLU A 39 -26.09 -20.82 -6.68
CA GLU A 39 -27.39 -20.11 -6.76
C GLU A 39 -27.94 -19.73 -5.38
N THR A 40 -27.53 -20.43 -4.32
CA THR A 40 -27.89 -20.14 -2.93
C THR A 40 -26.99 -19.07 -2.27
N GLY A 41 -25.96 -18.57 -2.99
CA GLY A 41 -25.06 -17.54 -2.48
C GLY A 41 -23.88 -18.06 -1.66
N GLU A 42 -23.67 -19.38 -1.60
CA GLU A 42 -22.47 -19.96 -0.98
C GLU A 42 -21.26 -19.70 -1.85
N ILE A 43 -20.15 -19.32 -1.24
CA ILE A 43 -18.92 -18.91 -1.92
C ILE A 43 -17.82 -19.93 -1.61
N THR A 44 -17.10 -20.33 -2.62
CA THR A 44 -15.88 -21.14 -2.49
C THR A 44 -14.71 -20.37 -3.08
N ILE A 45 -13.61 -20.25 -2.32
CA ILE A 45 -12.34 -19.68 -2.78
C ILE A 45 -11.32 -20.82 -2.93
N SER A 46 -10.72 -20.90 -4.10
CA SER A 46 -9.68 -21.87 -4.44
C SER A 46 -8.61 -21.23 -5.33
N LYS A 47 -7.66 -22.04 -5.79
CA LYS A 47 -6.64 -21.64 -6.78
C LYS A 47 -6.38 -22.79 -7.75
N LEU A 48 -5.72 -22.51 -8.87
CA LEU A 48 -5.27 -23.55 -9.78
C LEU A 48 -4.28 -24.50 -9.07
N PRO A 49 -4.41 -25.81 -9.24
CA PRO A 49 -3.52 -26.78 -8.57
C PRO A 49 -2.04 -26.60 -8.88
N GLN A 50 -1.70 -26.14 -10.10
CA GLN A 50 -0.32 -25.90 -10.55
C GLN A 50 0.23 -24.53 -10.16
N ALA A 51 -0.60 -23.61 -9.65
CA ALA A 51 -0.12 -22.32 -9.14
C ALA A 51 0.48 -22.49 -7.75
N GLY A 52 1.51 -21.71 -7.45
CA GLY A 52 2.01 -21.51 -6.10
C GLY A 52 0.97 -20.82 -5.21
N GLY A 53 1.34 -20.51 -4.01
CA GLY A 53 0.45 -19.88 -3.05
C GLY A 53 -0.29 -20.85 -2.15
N LEU A 54 -1.04 -20.29 -1.21
CA LEU A 54 -1.81 -21.00 -0.20
C LEU A 54 -3.18 -20.33 -0.07
N VAL A 55 -4.25 -21.10 -0.26
CA VAL A 55 -5.61 -20.70 0.12
C VAL A 55 -5.96 -21.43 1.39
N SER A 56 -6.09 -20.70 2.47
CA SER A 56 -6.40 -21.21 3.80
C SER A 56 -7.41 -20.30 4.49
N ARG A 57 -7.93 -20.74 5.61
CA ARG A 57 -8.81 -19.91 6.43
C ARG A 57 -8.10 -18.60 6.84
N GLU A 58 -6.81 -18.66 7.14
CA GLU A 58 -6.02 -17.51 7.55
C GLU A 58 -5.82 -16.50 6.42
N THR A 59 -5.48 -16.96 5.20
CA THR A 59 -5.31 -16.05 4.04
C THR A 59 -6.62 -15.40 3.60
N VAL A 60 -7.73 -16.15 3.68
CA VAL A 60 -9.06 -15.59 3.41
C VAL A 60 -9.49 -14.62 4.52
N SER A 61 -9.16 -14.91 5.79
CA SER A 61 -9.42 -13.97 6.90
C SER A 61 -8.65 -12.68 6.71
N GLU A 62 -7.36 -12.74 6.33
CA GLU A 62 -6.53 -11.56 6.07
C GLU A 62 -7.16 -10.68 4.98
N GLN A 63 -7.61 -11.28 3.88
CA GLN A 63 -8.31 -10.54 2.82
C GLN A 63 -9.62 -9.91 3.32
N LEU A 64 -10.36 -10.58 4.18
CA LEU A 64 -11.64 -10.08 4.70
C LEU A 64 -11.51 -8.88 5.64
N ILE A 65 -10.39 -8.76 6.34
CA ILE A 65 -10.13 -7.63 7.26
C ILE A 65 -9.25 -6.55 6.65
N TYR A 66 -8.69 -6.79 5.47
CA TYR A 66 -7.84 -5.85 4.78
C TYR A 66 -8.63 -4.61 4.34
N GLU A 67 -8.17 -3.42 4.76
CA GLU A 67 -8.79 -2.12 4.44
C GLU A 67 -10.26 -1.96 4.84
N ILE A 68 -10.82 -2.83 5.69
CA ILE A 68 -12.16 -2.68 6.25
C ILE A 68 -12.07 -2.01 7.63
N HIS A 69 -12.67 -0.82 7.77
CA HIS A 69 -12.75 -0.11 9.04
C HIS A 69 -13.88 -0.65 9.93
N ASP A 70 -15.03 -0.96 9.33
CA ASP A 70 -16.19 -1.52 10.01
C ASP A 70 -16.77 -2.68 9.18
N PRO A 71 -16.50 -3.93 9.60
CA PRO A 71 -17.02 -5.10 8.88
C PRO A 71 -18.53 -5.23 8.94
N SER A 72 -19.22 -4.55 9.87
CA SER A 72 -20.68 -4.57 9.99
C SER A 72 -21.38 -3.55 9.08
N ALA A 73 -20.63 -2.67 8.42
CA ALA A 73 -21.17 -1.56 7.64
C ALA A 73 -20.34 -1.22 6.39
N TYR A 74 -20.01 -2.22 5.58
CA TYR A 74 -19.30 -2.02 4.32
C TYR A 74 -20.26 -1.51 3.23
N CYS A 75 -20.08 -0.23 2.84
CA CYS A 75 -20.94 0.42 1.85
C CYS A 75 -20.65 -0.06 0.44
N THR A 76 -21.64 -0.61 -0.24
CA THR A 76 -21.66 -0.90 -1.67
C THR A 76 -22.79 -0.11 -2.34
N PRO A 77 -22.83 -0.02 -3.68
CA PRO A 77 -23.93 0.65 -4.38
C PRO A 77 -25.31 0.07 -4.09
N ASP A 78 -25.40 -1.24 -3.87
CA ASP A 78 -26.68 -1.97 -3.75
C ASP A 78 -27.12 -2.18 -2.32
N VAL A 79 -26.18 -2.41 -1.41
CA VAL A 79 -26.47 -2.77 -0.02
C VAL A 79 -25.38 -2.19 0.90
N THR A 80 -25.68 -2.11 2.18
CA THR A 80 -24.65 -2.03 3.21
C THR A 80 -24.36 -3.45 3.68
N ALA A 81 -23.24 -4.00 3.22
CA ALA A 81 -22.82 -5.37 3.53
C ALA A 81 -22.35 -5.49 4.99
N ASP A 82 -22.67 -6.60 5.60
CA ASP A 82 -22.24 -6.98 6.95
C ASP A 82 -21.45 -8.28 6.87
N PHE A 83 -20.14 -8.20 7.15
CA PHE A 83 -19.21 -9.31 7.14
C PHE A 83 -18.93 -9.87 8.53
N SER A 84 -19.48 -9.27 9.58
CA SER A 84 -19.21 -9.66 10.98
C SER A 84 -19.66 -11.08 11.32
N GLY A 85 -20.65 -11.62 10.59
CA GLY A 85 -21.17 -12.98 10.74
C GLY A 85 -20.54 -14.02 9.82
N ILE A 86 -19.45 -13.68 9.09
CA ILE A 86 -18.81 -14.61 8.15
C ILE A 86 -18.19 -15.80 8.90
N ILE A 87 -18.43 -16.99 8.37
CA ILE A 87 -17.86 -18.26 8.79
C ILE A 87 -17.02 -18.80 7.65
N LEU A 88 -15.78 -19.19 7.96
CA LEU A 88 -14.83 -19.79 7.04
C LEU A 88 -14.61 -21.25 7.39
N GLU A 89 -14.84 -22.15 6.43
CA GLU A 89 -14.59 -23.56 6.55
C GLU A 89 -13.54 -23.98 5.51
N GLU A 90 -12.37 -24.42 5.97
CA GLU A 90 -11.30 -24.92 5.10
C GLU A 90 -11.49 -26.42 4.87
N LYS A 91 -11.52 -26.82 3.61
CA LYS A 91 -11.67 -28.21 3.21
C LYS A 91 -11.12 -28.44 1.80
N ASP A 92 -10.39 -29.55 1.62
CA ASP A 92 -9.92 -30.04 0.30
C ASP A 92 -9.11 -28.99 -0.50
N GLY A 93 -8.34 -28.11 0.19
CA GLY A 93 -7.53 -27.06 -0.43
C GLY A 93 -8.33 -25.84 -0.92
N ALA A 94 -9.57 -25.70 -0.46
CA ALA A 94 -10.44 -24.56 -0.72
C ALA A 94 -11.02 -24.00 0.60
N VAL A 95 -11.53 -22.80 0.55
CA VAL A 95 -12.22 -22.15 1.70
C VAL A 95 -13.66 -21.82 1.31
N TYR A 96 -14.58 -22.37 2.06
CA TYR A 96 -16.00 -22.12 1.95
C TYR A 96 -16.37 -20.94 2.82
N VAL A 97 -17.03 -19.94 2.23
CA VAL A 97 -17.38 -18.67 2.89
C VAL A 97 -18.88 -18.52 2.93
N LYS A 98 -19.46 -18.39 4.14
CA LYS A 98 -20.89 -18.23 4.36
C LYS A 98 -21.17 -17.25 5.48
N GLY A 99 -22.42 -16.82 5.65
CA GLY A 99 -22.85 -15.99 6.78
C GLY A 99 -22.69 -14.49 6.58
N ALA A 100 -22.27 -14.02 5.41
CA ALA A 100 -22.40 -12.61 5.08
C ALA A 100 -23.88 -12.22 5.01
N SER A 101 -24.19 -11.02 5.48
CA SER A 101 -25.53 -10.45 5.43
C SER A 101 -25.48 -9.00 4.90
N GLY A 102 -26.60 -8.34 4.81
CA GLY A 102 -26.67 -6.96 4.36
C GLY A 102 -27.93 -6.26 4.85
N LYS A 103 -27.84 -4.94 4.84
CA LYS A 103 -28.94 -4.01 5.12
C LYS A 103 -29.25 -3.22 3.85
N ALA A 104 -30.41 -2.58 3.81
CA ALA A 104 -30.73 -1.66 2.72
C ALA A 104 -29.61 -0.62 2.54
N LYS A 105 -29.37 -0.21 1.28
CA LYS A 105 -28.43 0.86 0.97
C LYS A 105 -28.77 2.14 1.71
N ASN A 106 -27.78 2.94 2.00
CA ASN A 106 -27.93 4.16 2.80
C ASN A 106 -28.37 5.41 1.97
N GLY A 107 -28.73 5.24 0.69
CA GLY A 107 -29.12 6.32 -0.22
C GLY A 107 -27.95 7.20 -0.69
N LYS A 108 -26.72 6.74 -0.53
CA LYS A 108 -25.53 7.46 -0.93
C LYS A 108 -24.52 6.54 -1.61
N TYR A 109 -23.79 7.09 -2.57
CA TYR A 109 -22.61 6.45 -3.15
C TYR A 109 -21.33 6.95 -2.48
N LYS A 110 -20.43 6.03 -2.16
CA LYS A 110 -19.06 6.35 -1.79
C LYS A 110 -18.27 6.61 -3.08
N VAL A 111 -17.82 7.84 -3.26
CA VAL A 111 -17.07 8.28 -4.44
C VAL A 111 -15.63 8.58 -4.04
N SER A 112 -14.66 8.01 -4.75
CA SER A 112 -13.24 8.34 -4.59
C SER A 112 -12.87 9.43 -5.58
N ILE A 113 -12.33 10.54 -5.06
CA ILE A 113 -11.88 11.69 -5.85
C ILE A 113 -10.36 11.74 -5.81
N ALA A 114 -9.73 11.69 -6.97
CA ALA A 114 -8.30 11.93 -7.10
C ALA A 114 -8.06 13.42 -7.39
N TYR A 115 -7.11 14.04 -6.68
CA TYR A 115 -6.75 15.44 -6.87
C TYR A 115 -5.25 15.66 -6.72
N LYS A 116 -4.74 16.71 -7.37
CA LYS A 116 -3.34 17.11 -7.25
C LYS A 116 -3.09 17.74 -5.89
N ASP A 117 -2.08 17.24 -5.20
CA ASP A 117 -1.76 17.66 -3.83
C ASP A 117 -0.28 18.05 -3.66
N GLY A 118 0.21 18.83 -4.63
CA GLY A 118 1.57 19.32 -4.63
C GLY A 118 2.60 18.31 -5.14
N PHE A 119 3.81 18.41 -4.60
CA PHE A 119 4.96 17.61 -5.01
C PHE A 119 5.70 17.05 -3.82
N ILE A 120 6.29 15.86 -4.00
CA ILE A 120 7.29 15.29 -3.09
C ILE A 120 8.60 15.19 -3.86
N GLY A 121 9.65 15.77 -3.29
CA GLY A 121 11.04 15.59 -3.74
C GLY A 121 11.81 14.78 -2.71
N GLU A 122 12.62 13.86 -3.18
CA GLU A 122 13.45 13.03 -2.31
C GLU A 122 14.90 13.08 -2.76
N GLY A 123 15.81 13.03 -1.78
CA GLY A 123 17.22 12.84 -1.97
C GLY A 123 17.76 11.76 -1.05
N GLU A 124 18.65 10.92 -1.56
CA GLU A 124 19.26 9.83 -0.82
C GLU A 124 20.77 9.78 -1.02
N ILE A 125 21.51 9.39 0.03
CA ILE A 125 22.95 9.13 -0.01
C ILE A 125 23.33 8.05 1.01
N SER A 126 24.29 7.19 0.69
CA SER A 126 24.74 6.11 1.57
C SER A 126 26.10 6.41 2.20
N TYR A 127 26.29 5.87 3.40
CA TYR A 127 27.56 5.84 4.13
C TYR A 127 27.85 4.42 4.61
N THR A 128 29.10 3.98 4.53
CA THR A 128 29.51 2.62 4.89
C THR A 128 30.75 2.58 5.75
N GLY A 129 31.00 1.46 6.43
CA GLY A 129 32.15 1.23 7.29
C GLY A 129 32.06 1.89 8.66
N SER A 130 33.17 1.89 9.40
CA SER A 130 33.25 2.49 10.74
C SER A 130 32.81 3.97 10.71
N GLY A 131 31.92 4.37 11.62
CA GLY A 131 31.38 5.73 11.67
C GLY A 131 30.31 6.06 10.62
N ALA A 132 29.73 5.07 9.94
CA ALA A 132 28.65 5.28 8.95
C ALA A 132 27.46 6.02 9.56
N MET A 133 27.04 5.62 10.76
CA MET A 133 25.91 6.22 11.47
C MET A 133 26.17 7.67 11.86
N GLU A 134 27.34 7.97 12.36
CA GLU A 134 27.74 9.32 12.76
C GLU A 134 27.77 10.26 11.55
N ARG A 135 28.30 9.76 10.41
CA ARG A 135 28.26 10.53 9.15
C ARG A 135 26.85 10.73 8.63
N ALA A 136 25.98 9.73 8.72
CA ALA A 136 24.58 9.87 8.34
C ALA A 136 23.84 10.92 9.19
N ARG A 137 24.06 10.91 10.50
CA ARG A 137 23.49 11.93 11.41
C ARG A 137 23.99 13.32 11.09
N LEU A 138 25.31 13.48 10.89
CA LEU A 138 25.90 14.75 10.49
C LEU A 138 25.34 15.24 9.15
N ALA A 139 25.15 14.34 8.17
CA ALA A 139 24.52 14.67 6.89
C ALA A 139 23.11 15.24 7.08
N ILE A 140 22.29 14.60 7.92
CA ILE A 140 20.92 15.09 8.25
C ILE A 140 20.98 16.46 8.92
N GLU A 141 21.89 16.69 9.87
CA GLU A 141 22.06 18.00 10.53
C GLU A 141 22.41 19.11 9.54
N ILE A 142 23.32 18.82 8.60
CA ILE A 142 23.71 19.76 7.54
C ILE A 142 22.47 20.10 6.69
N ILE A 143 21.74 19.08 6.20
CA ILE A 143 20.58 19.29 5.34
C ILE A 143 19.49 20.06 6.07
N LYS A 144 19.22 19.76 7.35
CA LYS A 144 18.25 20.50 8.15
C LYS A 144 18.53 22.01 8.12
N LYS A 145 19.78 22.41 8.37
CA LYS A 145 20.18 23.83 8.34
C LYS A 145 20.08 24.45 6.95
N ARG A 146 20.40 23.67 5.92
CA ARG A 146 20.35 24.17 4.54
C ARG A 146 18.93 24.29 4.00
N LEU A 147 17.98 23.57 4.57
CA LEU A 147 16.54 23.70 4.25
C LEU A 147 15.83 24.80 5.05
N GLU A 148 16.44 25.34 6.13
CA GLU A 148 15.85 26.44 6.92
C GLU A 148 15.37 27.63 6.08
N PRO A 149 16.09 28.14 5.07
CA PRO A 149 15.64 29.25 4.24
C PRO A 149 14.36 28.96 3.41
N TRP A 150 13.97 27.69 3.31
CA TRP A 150 12.85 27.21 2.51
C TRP A 150 11.62 26.87 3.36
N THR A 151 11.71 27.02 4.68
CA THR A 151 10.68 26.59 5.65
C THR A 151 9.28 27.12 5.31
N ASP A 152 9.17 28.39 4.88
CA ASP A 152 7.89 29.00 4.52
C ASP A 152 7.22 28.36 3.29
N ARG A 153 7.97 27.63 2.47
CA ARG A 153 7.49 26.95 1.25
C ARG A 153 7.40 25.44 1.39
N ILE A 154 7.95 24.91 2.48
CA ILE A 154 7.91 23.46 2.81
C ILE A 154 6.67 23.21 3.67
N GLN A 155 5.81 22.29 3.22
CA GLN A 155 4.66 21.83 3.99
C GLN A 155 5.08 20.79 5.04
N GLU A 156 5.96 19.86 4.63
CA GLU A 156 6.44 18.78 5.47
C GLU A 156 7.85 18.35 5.03
N VAL A 157 8.68 17.97 5.99
CA VAL A 157 9.96 17.34 5.73
C VAL A 157 10.15 16.12 6.61
N LYS A 158 10.62 15.03 6.00
CA LYS A 158 10.95 13.79 6.69
C LYS A 158 12.43 13.47 6.48
N TYR A 159 13.08 13.05 7.55
CA TYR A 159 14.48 12.62 7.58
C TYR A 159 14.53 11.20 8.11
N ASP A 160 15.06 10.27 7.31
CA ASP A 160 15.17 8.85 7.67
C ASP A 160 16.62 8.39 7.52
N ILE A 161 17.01 7.45 8.35
CA ILE A 161 18.19 6.60 8.12
C ILE A 161 17.64 5.20 7.81
N ILE A 162 17.60 4.87 6.52
CA ILE A 162 17.10 3.57 6.05
C ILE A 162 18.00 2.47 6.61
N GLY A 163 17.37 1.44 7.16
CA GLY A 163 18.03 0.39 7.93
C GLY A 163 17.98 0.60 9.45
N ILE A 164 17.56 1.79 9.93
CA ILE A 164 17.51 2.15 11.34
C ILE A 164 16.10 2.60 11.77
N ASP A 165 15.54 3.64 11.17
CA ASP A 165 14.35 4.33 11.67
C ASP A 165 13.29 4.63 10.61
N SER A 166 13.49 4.21 9.36
CA SER A 166 12.64 4.60 8.24
C SER A 166 11.20 4.07 8.28
N LEU A 167 10.94 2.93 8.95
CA LEU A 167 9.62 2.33 9.06
C LEU A 167 8.92 2.68 10.39
N HIS A 168 9.60 2.49 11.49
CA HIS A 168 9.01 2.57 12.85
C HIS A 168 9.63 3.67 13.72
N GLY A 169 10.48 4.54 13.16
CA GLY A 169 11.11 5.62 13.89
C GLY A 169 11.90 5.12 15.10
N ASP A 170 11.68 5.78 16.25
CA ASP A 170 12.43 5.51 17.49
C ASP A 170 12.20 4.12 18.09
N ILE A 171 11.17 3.40 17.68
CA ILE A 171 10.86 2.05 18.19
C ILE A 171 11.96 1.04 17.80
N THR A 172 12.65 1.27 16.69
CA THR A 172 13.72 0.37 16.22
C THR A 172 15.09 0.61 16.86
N LYS A 173 15.22 1.59 17.74
CA LYS A 173 16.51 1.93 18.42
C LYS A 173 17.06 0.81 19.33
N ALA A 174 16.34 -0.31 19.47
CA ALA A 174 16.76 -1.45 20.30
C ALA A 174 17.85 -2.33 19.65
N SER A 175 18.27 -2.10 18.41
CA SER A 175 19.39 -2.83 17.82
C SER A 175 20.71 -2.32 18.37
N THR A 176 21.44 -3.20 19.06
CA THR A 176 22.69 -2.89 19.77
C THR A 176 23.92 -2.84 18.87
N SER A 177 23.83 -3.22 17.59
CA SER A 177 24.93 -3.21 16.64
C SER A 177 24.79 -2.06 15.64
N ALA A 178 25.84 -1.25 15.49
CA ALA A 178 25.93 -0.24 14.42
C ALA A 178 25.89 -0.95 13.06
N PRO A 179 25.07 -0.48 12.11
CA PRO A 179 25.02 -1.06 10.77
C PRO A 179 26.34 -0.84 10.02
N ALA A 180 26.75 -1.83 9.23
CA ALA A 180 27.93 -1.70 8.36
C ALA A 180 27.72 -0.66 7.24
N GLU A 181 26.47 -0.45 6.85
CA GLU A 181 26.05 0.53 5.86
C GLU A 181 24.67 1.10 6.27
N CYS A 182 24.47 2.38 6.01
CA CYS A 182 23.17 3.04 6.18
C CYS A 182 22.94 4.05 5.06
N ARG A 183 21.67 4.36 4.81
CA ARG A 183 21.26 5.29 3.75
C ARG A 183 20.41 6.41 4.33
N VAL A 184 20.87 7.64 4.18
CA VAL A 184 20.07 8.82 4.49
C VAL A 184 19.05 9.02 3.39
N ARG A 185 17.80 9.28 3.77
CA ARG A 185 16.74 9.77 2.89
C ARG A 185 16.17 11.06 3.48
N VAL A 186 16.00 12.06 2.63
CA VAL A 186 15.32 13.31 2.95
C VAL A 186 14.19 13.48 1.97
N ALA A 187 12.96 13.65 2.47
CA ALA A 187 11.78 13.88 1.66
C ALA A 187 11.17 15.24 2.03
N VAL A 188 10.88 16.06 1.02
CA VAL A 188 10.25 17.39 1.17
C VAL A 188 8.94 17.42 0.39
N ARG A 189 7.87 17.82 1.06
CA ARG A 189 6.56 18.10 0.45
C ARG A 189 6.38 19.61 0.29
N SER A 190 5.96 20.03 -0.90
CA SER A 190 5.68 21.44 -1.23
C SER A 190 4.61 21.54 -2.31
N GLN A 191 3.99 22.73 -2.42
CA GLN A 191 3.07 23.03 -3.52
C GLN A 191 3.81 23.27 -4.85
N ASP A 192 5.10 23.55 -4.83
CA ASP A 192 5.90 23.72 -6.03
C ASP A 192 7.04 22.68 -6.15
N SER A 193 7.28 22.24 -7.39
CA SER A 193 8.28 21.20 -7.68
C SER A 193 9.72 21.64 -7.43
N PHE A 194 10.02 22.93 -7.54
CA PHE A 194 11.35 23.47 -7.29
C PHE A 194 11.73 23.33 -5.81
N THR A 195 10.83 23.79 -4.91
CA THR A 195 11.05 23.65 -3.46
C THR A 195 11.10 22.19 -3.03
N ALA A 196 10.21 21.34 -3.54
CA ALA A 196 10.28 19.90 -3.30
C ALA A 196 11.64 19.33 -3.73
N GLY A 197 12.14 19.74 -4.90
CA GLY A 197 13.43 19.30 -5.44
C GLY A 197 14.67 19.72 -4.64
N MET A 198 14.54 20.66 -3.67
CA MET A 198 15.66 21.05 -2.83
C MET A 198 16.19 19.90 -1.97
N ALA A 199 15.34 18.93 -1.57
CA ALA A 199 15.79 17.72 -0.89
C ALA A 199 16.91 17.02 -1.65
N GLY A 200 16.68 16.77 -2.94
CA GLY A 200 17.66 16.11 -3.80
C GLY A 200 18.94 16.93 -4.00
N LYS A 201 18.79 18.22 -4.26
CA LYS A 201 19.94 19.13 -4.48
C LYS A 201 20.84 19.22 -3.25
N GLU A 202 20.25 19.33 -2.06
CA GLU A 202 21.02 19.43 -0.82
C GLU A 202 21.71 18.10 -0.46
N VAL A 203 21.06 16.96 -0.78
CA VAL A 203 21.69 15.65 -0.64
C VAL A 203 22.85 15.48 -1.62
N GLU A 204 22.69 15.84 -2.89
CA GLU A 204 23.77 15.77 -3.88
C GLU A 204 24.96 16.65 -3.50
N ALA A 205 24.70 17.85 -2.96
CA ALA A 205 25.72 18.76 -2.48
C ALA A 205 26.63 18.17 -1.38
N LEU A 206 26.18 17.14 -0.67
CA LEU A 206 26.97 16.45 0.35
C LEU A 206 28.20 15.73 -0.20
N TYR A 207 28.27 15.46 -1.51
CA TYR A 207 29.51 14.90 -2.11
C TYR A 207 30.74 15.76 -1.88
N THR A 208 30.55 17.08 -1.88
CA THR A 208 31.63 18.04 -1.71
C THR A 208 31.54 18.88 -0.43
N ASN A 209 30.35 19.00 0.15
CA ASN A 209 30.05 19.85 1.31
C ASN A 209 29.54 19.07 2.52
N GLY A 210 29.70 17.76 2.54
CA GLY A 210 29.17 16.87 3.59
C GLY A 210 30.24 16.01 4.23
N PRO A 211 29.83 15.01 5.00
CA PRO A 211 30.73 14.03 5.60
C PRO A 211 31.51 13.24 4.55
N ALA A 212 32.70 12.78 4.90
CA ALA A 212 33.54 11.99 4.02
C ALA A 212 32.88 10.66 3.63
N GLY A 213 33.14 10.19 2.39
CA GLY A 213 32.78 8.84 1.94
C GLY A 213 31.30 8.64 1.64
N GLY A 214 30.55 9.71 1.40
CA GLY A 214 29.19 9.60 0.86
C GLY A 214 29.19 9.02 -0.55
N GLY A 215 28.23 8.13 -0.85
CA GLY A 215 28.13 7.47 -2.14
C GLY A 215 26.71 7.15 -2.57
N GLY A 216 26.50 6.93 -3.88
CA GLY A 216 25.25 6.47 -4.45
C GLY A 216 24.08 7.45 -4.28
N ALA A 217 24.34 8.77 -4.36
CA ALA A 217 23.28 9.77 -4.27
C ALA A 217 22.24 9.57 -5.38
N ARG A 218 20.98 9.73 -5.01
CA ARG A 218 19.84 9.70 -5.92
C ARG A 218 18.88 10.81 -5.55
N GLN A 219 18.16 11.32 -6.54
CA GLN A 219 17.13 12.31 -6.34
C GLN A 219 16.00 12.13 -7.34
N TYR A 220 14.78 12.47 -6.92
CA TYR A 220 13.64 12.58 -7.80
C TYR A 220 12.60 13.53 -7.23
N VAL A 221 11.72 14.00 -8.11
CA VAL A 221 10.53 14.79 -7.74
C VAL A 221 9.34 14.18 -8.45
N LYS A 222 8.24 13.99 -7.73
CA LYS A 222 6.99 13.53 -8.30
C LYS A 222 5.82 14.40 -7.87
N GLU A 223 4.81 14.52 -8.74
CA GLU A 223 3.52 15.08 -8.39
C GLU A 223 2.79 14.11 -7.44
N VAL A 224 2.13 14.65 -6.43
CA VAL A 224 1.31 13.88 -5.49
C VAL A 224 -0.13 13.91 -5.96
N ILE A 225 -0.69 12.74 -6.19
CA ILE A 225 -2.12 12.56 -6.39
C ILE A 225 -2.69 12.01 -5.09
N ALA A 226 -3.44 12.83 -4.39
CA ALA A 226 -4.16 12.41 -3.20
C ALA A 226 -5.55 11.88 -3.55
N VAL A 227 -6.08 10.99 -2.71
CA VAL A 227 -7.42 10.43 -2.87
C VAL A 227 -8.25 10.76 -1.63
N ALA A 228 -9.41 11.34 -1.84
CA ALA A 228 -10.41 11.56 -0.80
C ALA A 228 -11.67 10.77 -1.11
N SER A 229 -12.30 10.19 -0.09
CA SER A 229 -13.62 9.56 -0.22
C SER A 229 -14.69 10.52 0.29
N ILE A 230 -15.73 10.71 -0.53
CA ILE A 230 -16.92 11.48 -0.16
C ILE A 230 -18.17 10.61 -0.34
N PHE A 231 -19.26 11.03 0.30
CA PHE A 231 -20.57 10.42 0.07
C PHE A 231 -21.44 11.40 -0.73
N VAL A 232 -21.90 10.94 -1.91
CA VAL A 232 -22.77 11.69 -2.81
C VAL A 232 -24.17 11.09 -2.73
N PRO A 233 -25.24 11.92 -2.57
CA PRO A 233 -26.62 11.43 -2.61
C PRO A 233 -26.91 10.68 -3.92
N GLU A 234 -27.69 9.61 -3.83
CA GLU A 234 -28.07 8.80 -5.00
C GLU A 234 -28.80 9.63 -6.07
N GLU A 235 -29.60 10.59 -5.65
CA GLU A 235 -30.37 11.50 -6.54
C GLU A 235 -29.48 12.40 -7.42
N ASP A 236 -28.22 12.62 -7.03
CA ASP A 236 -27.24 13.41 -7.78
C ASP A 236 -26.46 12.58 -8.80
N ILE A 237 -26.68 11.25 -8.83
CA ILE A 237 -25.94 10.31 -9.70
C ILE A 237 -26.87 9.70 -10.74
N LYS A 238 -26.46 9.79 -12.01
CA LYS A 238 -27.10 9.06 -13.10
C LYS A 238 -26.42 7.72 -13.28
N GLU A 239 -27.15 6.65 -13.00
CA GLU A 239 -26.67 5.29 -13.26
C GLU A 239 -26.87 4.92 -14.73
N GLU A 240 -25.90 4.23 -15.30
CA GLU A 240 -25.98 3.65 -16.65
C GLU A 240 -25.39 2.23 -16.62
N MET A 241 -26.15 1.26 -17.09
CA MET A 241 -25.71 -0.12 -17.21
C MET A 241 -25.48 -0.47 -18.68
N ILE A 242 -24.25 -0.83 -19.02
CA ILE A 242 -23.89 -1.33 -20.34
C ILE A 242 -23.70 -2.84 -20.24
N VAL A 243 -24.59 -3.60 -20.87
CA VAL A 243 -24.47 -5.06 -20.96
C VAL A 243 -23.73 -5.43 -22.24
N TYR A 244 -22.54 -5.96 -22.12
CA TYR A 244 -21.79 -6.54 -23.23
C TYR A 244 -22.31 -7.97 -23.45
N GLY A 245 -23.17 -8.17 -24.45
CA GLY A 245 -23.60 -9.50 -24.89
C GLY A 245 -22.70 -10.03 -25.99
N GLU A 246 -22.64 -11.35 -26.16
CA GLU A 246 -22.11 -11.95 -27.38
C GLU A 246 -22.84 -11.34 -28.58
N ALA A 247 -22.11 -10.74 -29.50
CA ALA A 247 -22.67 -10.39 -30.80
C ALA A 247 -23.24 -11.70 -31.38
N LYS A 248 -24.56 -11.76 -31.58
CA LYS A 248 -25.17 -12.87 -32.31
C LYS A 248 -24.48 -12.90 -33.68
N GLY A 249 -23.48 -13.78 -33.80
CA GLY A 249 -22.85 -14.03 -35.08
C GLY A 249 -23.94 -14.49 -36.04
N ASP A 250 -24.19 -13.70 -37.08
CA ASP A 250 -24.95 -14.13 -38.23
C ASP A 250 -24.27 -15.38 -38.77
N ARG A 251 -24.81 -16.53 -38.43
CA ARG A 251 -24.49 -17.78 -39.13
C ARG A 251 -25.30 -17.71 -40.45
N GLN A 252 -24.64 -17.31 -41.51
CA GLN A 252 -25.03 -17.64 -42.88
C GLN A 252 -24.50 -19.02 -43.24
#